data_577fd46f15123e04fcdd4280edd15467
#
_entry.id   577fd46f15123e04fcdd4280edd15467
#
_cell.length_a   1.000
_cell.length_b   1.000
_cell.length_c   1.000
_cell.angle_alpha   90.00
_cell.angle_beta   90.00
_cell.angle_gamma   90.00
#
_symmetry.space_group_name_H-M   'P 1'
#
loop_
_entity.id
_entity.type
_entity.pdbx_description
1 polymer ?
#
loop_
_entity_poly.entity_id
_entity_poly.type
_entity_poly.pdbx_seq_one_letter_code
_entity_poly.pdbx_strand_id
1 'polypeptide(L)'
;MTQDMTQGKIMPMLVHFTIPLVLGNLFQLTYNAVDSIIVGHFVGKEALAAVGICNPITTLFILFLNGLCMGASILIGMYYGAKDEEKLARQMSTTMLAGLVFSLVLTLICIFFSPQILKFMQVDSSIFNMTTTYLQIIFAGLVFTFLYNFFASTLRALGDSKSPLYFLIISSILNIFGDLFFVVVLHAGSKGCAISTVISEALCCLFCILYIQKKVPLLQLGKKWLVFDISLLKRTIAYGWASAMQQATVQLGKLGIQMIVNTMGVSVVAAFTAVNRIDDFAYTPEQNIAHSMTALMAQNNGAGKKNRMQEGFCCGMVLEFIYGIFIFLVCFIFAKPLMCLFVQDEEVIMHGVTYLHLISIMYILPAFTNGIQGFFRGIGDLKITLISSLVNMTVRVIVAAPLVFSLHLGIEALPYSYLAGWIGMLMAELPLLIRTYKTY
;
A
#
# COMPACT_ATOMS: atom_id res chain seq x y z
N MET A 1 5.89 17.70 12.52
CA MET A 1 7.11 18.49 12.30
C MET A 1 8.12 17.61 11.56
N THR A 2 8.78 18.15 10.55
CA THR A 2 9.83 17.43 9.82
C THR A 2 10.95 17.00 10.78
N GLN A 3 11.41 15.77 10.66
CA GLN A 3 12.45 15.18 11.51
C GLN A 3 13.67 14.82 10.65
N ASP A 4 14.83 15.39 10.98
CA ASP A 4 16.09 15.00 10.36
C ASP A 4 16.52 13.62 10.87
N MET A 5 16.35 12.60 10.02
CA MET A 5 16.69 11.22 10.35
C MET A 5 18.19 10.93 10.24
N THR A 6 18.99 11.93 9.86
CA THR A 6 20.44 11.81 9.79
C THR A 6 21.13 12.00 11.16
N GLN A 7 20.37 12.32 12.21
CA GLN A 7 20.88 12.61 13.56
C GLN A 7 20.05 11.89 14.64
N GLY A 8 20.55 11.83 15.87
CA GLY A 8 19.85 11.26 17.02
C GLY A 8 19.86 9.71 17.07
N LYS A 9 19.18 9.14 18.06
CA LYS A 9 19.08 7.68 18.27
C LYS A 9 18.12 7.05 17.26
N ILE A 10 18.55 6.00 16.56
CA ILE A 10 17.81 5.42 15.42
C ILE A 10 16.58 4.65 15.87
N MET A 11 16.70 3.74 16.84
CA MET A 11 15.60 2.86 17.26
C MET A 11 14.35 3.66 17.73
N PRO A 12 14.47 4.63 18.68
CA PRO A 12 13.31 5.44 19.07
C PRO A 12 12.72 6.24 17.90
N MET A 13 13.57 6.70 16.97
CA MET A 13 13.15 7.45 15.80
C MET A 13 12.32 6.58 14.84
N LEU A 14 12.78 5.35 14.54
CA LEU A 14 12.04 4.40 13.72
C LEU A 14 10.68 4.08 14.33
N VAL A 15 10.64 3.74 15.62
CA VAL A 15 9.38 3.43 16.32
C VAL A 15 8.42 4.63 16.26
N HIS A 16 8.92 5.83 16.58
CA HIS A 16 8.10 7.05 16.59
C HIS A 16 7.56 7.43 15.20
N PHE A 17 8.32 7.11 14.15
CA PHE A 17 7.91 7.33 12.77
C PHE A 17 6.96 6.23 12.27
N THR A 18 7.18 4.97 12.66
CA THR A 18 6.39 3.81 12.23
C THR A 18 4.97 3.81 12.81
N ILE A 19 4.81 4.15 14.10
CA ILE A 19 3.49 4.11 14.78
C ILE A 19 2.44 4.92 14.02
N PRO A 20 2.66 6.19 13.64
CA PRO A 20 1.67 6.94 12.86
C PRO A 20 1.37 6.34 11.49
N LEU A 21 2.34 5.69 10.82
CA LEU A 21 2.10 5.01 9.54
C LEU A 21 1.18 3.80 9.72
N VAL A 22 1.44 2.98 10.75
CA VAL A 22 0.60 1.82 11.07
C VAL A 22 -0.82 2.27 11.41
N LEU A 23 -0.96 3.26 12.30
CA LEU A 23 -2.26 3.80 12.65
C LEU A 23 -3.00 4.36 11.43
N GLY A 24 -2.31 5.08 10.54
CA GLY A 24 -2.89 5.61 9.32
C GLY A 24 -3.46 4.52 8.41
N ASN A 25 -2.71 3.45 8.20
CA ASN A 25 -3.16 2.34 7.36
C ASN A 25 -4.30 1.54 8.03
N LEU A 26 -4.26 1.36 9.35
CA LEU A 26 -5.38 0.72 10.08
C LEU A 26 -6.65 1.58 10.01
N PHE A 27 -6.53 2.89 10.17
CA PHE A 27 -7.67 3.81 9.95
C PHE A 27 -8.21 3.72 8.53
N GLN A 28 -7.34 3.62 7.53
CA GLN A 28 -7.74 3.47 6.14
C GLN A 28 -8.52 2.18 5.88
N LEU A 29 -8.06 1.05 6.44
CA LEU A 29 -8.78 -0.22 6.36
C LEU A 29 -10.16 -0.12 7.04
N THR A 30 -10.21 0.54 8.19
CA THR A 30 -11.45 0.68 8.97
C THR A 30 -12.48 1.54 8.24
N TYR A 31 -12.09 2.71 7.71
CA TYR A 31 -13.07 3.58 7.05
C TYR A 31 -13.57 2.96 5.73
N ASN A 32 -12.75 2.24 4.97
CA ASN A 32 -13.21 1.51 3.79
C ASN A 32 -14.26 0.42 4.13
N ALA A 33 -14.12 -0.20 5.30
CA ALA A 33 -15.12 -1.13 5.79
C ALA A 33 -16.43 -0.41 6.18
N VAL A 34 -16.33 0.74 6.86
CA VAL A 34 -17.49 1.57 7.25
C VAL A 34 -18.24 2.07 6.02
N ASP A 35 -17.54 2.56 5.00
CA ASP A 35 -18.12 2.99 3.72
C ASP A 35 -18.94 1.85 3.08
N SER A 36 -18.36 0.65 3.01
CA SER A 36 -19.06 -0.53 2.49
C SER A 36 -20.30 -0.91 3.31
N ILE A 37 -20.26 -0.74 4.64
CA ILE A 37 -21.41 -0.97 5.53
C ILE A 37 -22.52 0.07 5.26
N ILE A 38 -22.16 1.35 5.13
CA ILE A 38 -23.13 2.42 4.84
C ILE A 38 -23.82 2.14 3.51
N VAL A 39 -23.03 1.84 2.46
CA VAL A 39 -23.59 1.52 1.13
C VAL A 39 -24.51 0.30 1.20
N GLY A 40 -24.07 -0.77 1.82
CA GLY A 40 -24.85 -2.01 1.90
C GLY A 40 -26.14 -1.87 2.71
N HIS A 41 -26.10 -1.11 3.82
CA HIS A 41 -27.23 -0.96 4.72
C HIS A 41 -28.27 0.06 4.23
N PHE A 42 -27.82 1.21 3.73
CA PHE A 42 -28.72 2.31 3.39
C PHE A 42 -29.07 2.38 1.90
N VAL A 43 -28.25 1.85 1.00
CA VAL A 43 -28.50 1.87 -0.45
C VAL A 43 -28.96 0.51 -0.97
N GLY A 44 -28.39 -0.56 -0.43
CA GLY A 44 -28.80 -1.93 -0.73
C GLY A 44 -27.74 -2.75 -1.47
N LYS A 45 -28.10 -4.02 -1.71
CA LYS A 45 -27.19 -5.05 -2.26
C LYS A 45 -26.63 -4.72 -3.64
N GLU A 46 -27.41 -4.07 -4.48
CA GLU A 46 -27.01 -3.71 -5.85
C GLU A 46 -25.90 -2.64 -5.84
N ALA A 47 -26.02 -1.65 -4.95
CA ALA A 47 -25.00 -0.62 -4.78
C ALA A 47 -23.72 -1.20 -4.17
N LEU A 48 -23.83 -2.11 -3.20
CA LEU A 48 -22.67 -2.79 -2.63
C LEU A 48 -21.94 -3.64 -3.68
N ALA A 49 -22.69 -4.32 -4.56
CA ALA A 49 -22.12 -5.05 -5.69
C ALA A 49 -21.39 -4.12 -6.67
N ALA A 50 -22.00 -2.96 -7.01
CA ALA A 50 -21.40 -1.95 -7.87
C ALA A 50 -20.06 -1.44 -7.30
N VAL A 51 -20.01 -1.07 -6.01
CA VAL A 51 -18.79 -0.64 -5.31
C VAL A 51 -17.75 -1.76 -5.31
N GLY A 52 -18.17 -3.00 -5.03
CA GLY A 52 -17.27 -4.17 -5.04
C GLY A 52 -16.60 -4.42 -6.39
N ILE A 53 -17.33 -4.20 -7.50
CA ILE A 53 -16.79 -4.30 -8.87
C ILE A 53 -15.82 -3.16 -9.17
N CYS A 54 -16.08 -1.95 -8.67
CA CYS A 54 -15.23 -0.78 -8.92
C CYS A 54 -13.91 -0.83 -8.14
N ASN A 55 -13.88 -1.41 -6.93
CA ASN A 55 -12.71 -1.40 -6.06
C ASN A 55 -11.42 -1.98 -6.70
N PRO A 56 -11.40 -3.18 -7.31
CA PRO A 56 -10.18 -3.70 -7.94
C PRO A 56 -9.75 -2.85 -9.14
N ILE A 57 -10.70 -2.26 -9.89
CA ILE A 57 -10.40 -1.40 -11.03
C ILE A 57 -9.69 -0.13 -10.54
N THR A 58 -10.28 0.58 -9.58
CA THR A 58 -9.70 1.82 -9.03
C THR A 58 -8.35 1.55 -8.36
N THR A 59 -8.23 0.45 -7.61
CA THR A 59 -6.98 0.05 -6.97
C THR A 59 -5.84 -0.10 -7.98
N LEU A 60 -6.10 -0.69 -9.15
CA LEU A 60 -5.10 -0.82 -10.20
C LEU A 60 -4.52 0.53 -10.63
N PHE A 61 -5.37 1.52 -10.87
CA PHE A 61 -4.92 2.87 -11.27
C PHE A 61 -4.22 3.61 -10.14
N ILE A 62 -4.70 3.47 -8.91
CA ILE A 62 -4.07 4.06 -7.72
C ILE A 62 -2.67 3.47 -7.49
N LEU A 63 -2.43 2.19 -7.79
CA LEU A 63 -1.09 1.59 -7.68
C LEU A 63 -0.04 2.30 -8.56
N PHE A 64 -0.40 2.70 -9.77
CA PHE A 64 0.51 3.45 -10.63
C PHE A 64 0.81 4.85 -10.08
N LEU A 65 -0.21 5.54 -9.57
CA LEU A 65 -0.04 6.85 -8.92
C LEU A 65 0.83 6.73 -7.67
N ASN A 66 0.58 5.73 -6.84
CA ASN A 66 1.38 5.45 -5.64
C ASN A 66 2.84 5.08 -5.98
N GLY A 67 3.05 4.31 -7.06
CA GLY A 67 4.39 4.01 -7.56
C GLY A 67 5.17 5.28 -7.88
N LEU A 68 4.56 6.22 -8.61
CA LEU A 68 5.18 7.51 -8.95
C LEU A 68 5.51 8.33 -7.68
N CYS A 69 4.57 8.40 -6.73
CA CYS A 69 4.78 9.08 -5.45
C CYS A 69 5.90 8.44 -4.62
N MET A 70 6.00 7.12 -4.62
CA MET A 70 7.08 6.39 -3.94
C MET A 70 8.44 6.70 -4.57
N GLY A 71 8.55 6.62 -5.90
CA GLY A 71 9.78 6.95 -6.60
C GLY A 71 10.26 8.38 -6.31
N ALA A 72 9.33 9.34 -6.31
CA ALA A 72 9.62 10.72 -5.95
C ALA A 72 10.06 10.87 -4.49
N SER A 73 9.39 10.19 -3.56
CA SER A 73 9.68 10.30 -2.12
C SER A 73 11.08 9.83 -1.76
N ILE A 74 11.59 8.80 -2.43
CA ILE A 74 12.96 8.32 -2.23
C ILE A 74 13.97 9.40 -2.66
N LEU A 75 13.79 9.99 -3.86
CA LEU A 75 14.66 11.06 -4.36
C LEU A 75 14.59 12.31 -3.49
N ILE A 76 13.39 12.71 -3.05
CA ILE A 76 13.17 13.82 -2.12
C ILE A 76 13.90 13.56 -0.79
N GLY A 77 13.78 12.35 -0.23
CA GLY A 77 14.48 11.95 0.98
C GLY A 77 16.01 12.03 0.84
N MET A 78 16.56 11.59 -0.30
CA MET A 78 17.98 11.69 -0.59
C MET A 78 18.43 13.16 -0.68
N TYR A 79 17.70 14.02 -1.40
CA TYR A 79 18.07 15.44 -1.51
C TYR A 79 17.90 16.18 -0.18
N TYR A 80 16.90 15.82 0.62
CA TYR A 80 16.73 16.35 1.96
C TYR A 80 17.90 15.97 2.87
N GLY A 81 18.33 14.71 2.87
CA GLY A 81 19.49 14.25 3.60
C GLY A 81 20.79 14.89 3.15
N ALA A 82 20.95 15.13 1.85
CA ALA A 82 22.09 15.85 1.26
C ALA A 82 22.07 17.37 1.55
N LYS A 83 20.99 17.92 2.12
CA LYS A 83 20.74 19.34 2.31
C LYS A 83 20.77 20.14 0.99
N ASP A 84 20.44 19.49 -0.13
CA ASP A 84 20.37 20.11 -1.47
C ASP A 84 18.94 20.62 -1.71
N GLU A 85 18.66 21.79 -1.13
CA GLU A 85 17.33 22.43 -1.21
C GLU A 85 16.93 22.77 -2.65
N GLU A 86 17.88 23.08 -3.52
CA GLU A 86 17.59 23.40 -4.92
C GLU A 86 17.10 22.17 -5.67
N LYS A 87 17.82 21.04 -5.59
CA LYS A 87 17.38 19.80 -6.23
C LYS A 87 16.10 19.25 -5.61
N LEU A 88 15.93 19.40 -4.30
CA LEU A 88 14.69 19.02 -3.63
C LEU A 88 13.49 19.80 -4.19
N ALA A 89 13.60 21.14 -4.30
CA ALA A 89 12.55 21.99 -4.84
C ALA A 89 12.27 21.68 -6.33
N ARG A 90 13.30 21.47 -7.14
CA ARG A 90 13.17 21.06 -8.56
C ARG A 90 12.51 19.68 -8.68
N GLN A 91 12.89 18.72 -7.84
CA GLN A 91 12.30 17.37 -7.82
C GLN A 91 10.82 17.43 -7.49
N MET A 92 10.45 18.18 -6.46
CA MET A 92 9.05 18.35 -6.07
C MET A 92 8.23 19.02 -7.18
N SER A 93 8.71 20.14 -7.73
CA SER A 93 8.05 20.84 -8.83
C SER A 93 7.86 19.94 -10.05
N THR A 94 8.91 19.25 -10.47
CA THR A 94 8.89 18.35 -11.62
C THR A 94 7.89 17.21 -11.42
N THR A 95 7.90 16.57 -10.25
CA THR A 95 6.99 15.46 -9.96
C THR A 95 5.55 15.93 -9.85
N MET A 96 5.31 17.06 -9.20
CA MET A 96 3.97 17.63 -9.06
C MET A 96 3.37 17.96 -10.43
N LEU A 97 4.10 18.66 -11.28
CA LEU A 97 3.62 19.05 -12.62
C LEU A 97 3.39 17.81 -13.50
N ALA A 98 4.38 16.90 -13.56
CA ALA A 98 4.24 15.67 -14.34
C ALA A 98 3.10 14.78 -13.85
N GLY A 99 2.98 14.62 -12.54
CA GLY A 99 1.94 13.82 -11.92
C GLY A 99 0.55 14.42 -12.08
N LEU A 100 0.41 15.76 -12.03
CA LEU A 100 -0.85 16.45 -12.35
C LEU A 100 -1.26 16.19 -13.80
N VAL A 101 -0.36 16.37 -14.75
CA VAL A 101 -0.64 16.09 -16.16
C VAL A 101 -0.99 14.62 -16.35
N PHE A 102 -0.21 13.71 -15.76
CA PHE A 102 -0.47 12.28 -15.84
C PHE A 102 -1.82 11.89 -15.23
N SER A 103 -2.15 12.38 -14.03
CA SER A 103 -3.41 12.08 -13.37
C SER A 103 -4.62 12.66 -14.10
N LEU A 104 -4.49 13.86 -14.69
CA LEU A 104 -5.55 14.45 -15.53
C LEU A 104 -5.79 13.63 -16.81
N VAL A 105 -4.73 13.27 -17.51
CA VAL A 105 -4.83 12.43 -18.73
C VAL A 105 -5.44 11.07 -18.37
N LEU A 106 -4.97 10.46 -17.28
CA LEU A 106 -5.50 9.20 -16.78
C LEU A 106 -6.99 9.31 -16.42
N THR A 107 -7.38 10.36 -15.72
CA THR A 107 -8.79 10.66 -15.39
C THR A 107 -9.66 10.71 -16.65
N LEU A 108 -9.25 11.48 -17.66
CA LEU A 108 -10.02 11.61 -18.91
C LEU A 108 -10.14 10.26 -19.64
N ILE A 109 -9.04 9.51 -19.75
CA ILE A 109 -9.05 8.17 -20.36
C ILE A 109 -9.97 7.25 -19.57
N CYS A 110 -9.84 7.19 -18.25
CA CYS A 110 -10.62 6.30 -17.42
C CYS A 110 -12.13 6.63 -17.45
N ILE A 111 -12.49 7.91 -17.41
CA ILE A 111 -13.90 8.34 -17.52
C ILE A 111 -14.47 7.93 -18.89
N PHE A 112 -13.73 8.16 -19.99
CA PHE A 112 -14.18 7.84 -21.33
C PHE A 112 -14.32 6.34 -21.54
N PHE A 113 -13.37 5.53 -21.06
CA PHE A 113 -13.36 4.08 -21.24
C PHE A 113 -14.07 3.30 -20.13
N SER A 114 -14.63 3.94 -19.10
CA SER A 114 -15.32 3.25 -18.01
C SER A 114 -16.45 2.31 -18.48
N PRO A 115 -17.32 2.67 -19.46
CA PRO A 115 -18.34 1.74 -19.94
C PRO A 115 -17.73 0.53 -20.66
N GLN A 116 -16.64 0.71 -21.40
CA GLN A 116 -15.96 -0.38 -22.11
C GLN A 116 -15.28 -1.34 -21.14
N ILE A 117 -14.64 -0.81 -20.08
CA ILE A 117 -14.03 -1.63 -19.00
C ILE A 117 -15.11 -2.50 -18.35
N LEU A 118 -16.25 -1.92 -17.99
CA LEU A 118 -17.34 -2.65 -17.34
C LEU A 118 -18.00 -3.67 -18.28
N LYS A 119 -18.13 -3.37 -19.58
CA LYS A 119 -18.59 -4.34 -20.59
C LYS A 119 -17.60 -5.51 -20.72
N PHE A 120 -16.30 -5.23 -20.75
CA PHE A 120 -15.28 -6.26 -20.77
C PHE A 120 -15.34 -7.18 -19.53
N MET A 121 -15.69 -6.62 -18.38
CA MET A 121 -15.89 -7.36 -17.13
C MET A 121 -17.25 -8.07 -17.06
N GLN A 122 -18.08 -7.99 -18.09
CA GLN A 122 -19.41 -8.62 -18.16
C GLN A 122 -20.33 -8.23 -17.00
N VAL A 123 -20.29 -6.95 -16.58
CA VAL A 123 -21.15 -6.45 -15.52
C VAL A 123 -22.63 -6.53 -15.93
N ASP A 124 -23.47 -7.03 -15.02
CA ASP A 124 -24.89 -7.22 -15.24
C ASP A 124 -25.58 -5.90 -15.64
N SER A 125 -26.52 -6.00 -16.58
CA SER A 125 -27.24 -4.83 -17.12
C SER A 125 -28.06 -4.08 -16.08
N SER A 126 -28.52 -4.76 -15.03
CA SER A 126 -29.31 -4.18 -13.93
C SER A 126 -28.53 -3.14 -13.11
N ILE A 127 -27.23 -3.36 -12.92
CA ILE A 127 -26.35 -2.48 -12.14
C ILE A 127 -25.36 -1.69 -13.01
N PHE A 128 -25.35 -1.90 -14.33
CA PHE A 128 -24.35 -1.33 -15.24
C PHE A 128 -24.28 0.20 -15.17
N ASN A 129 -25.42 0.88 -15.25
CA ASN A 129 -25.48 2.34 -15.22
C ASN A 129 -25.05 2.92 -13.87
N MET A 130 -25.43 2.26 -12.78
CA MET A 130 -25.02 2.62 -11.42
C MET A 130 -23.50 2.48 -11.26
N THR A 131 -22.95 1.34 -11.65
CA THR A 131 -21.51 1.04 -11.59
C THR A 131 -20.72 2.01 -12.46
N THR A 132 -21.18 2.29 -13.68
CA THR A 132 -20.53 3.25 -14.58
C THR A 132 -20.45 4.64 -13.94
N THR A 133 -21.57 5.13 -13.41
CA THR A 133 -21.62 6.47 -12.80
C THR A 133 -20.73 6.56 -11.56
N TYR A 134 -20.77 5.53 -10.70
CA TYR A 134 -19.89 5.45 -9.52
C TYR A 134 -18.43 5.50 -9.92
N LEU A 135 -18.02 4.66 -10.87
CA LEU A 135 -16.65 4.56 -11.36
C LEU A 135 -16.17 5.88 -11.99
N GLN A 136 -17.02 6.55 -12.77
CA GLN A 136 -16.68 7.84 -13.38
C GLN A 136 -16.45 8.94 -12.33
N ILE A 137 -17.26 8.98 -11.27
CA ILE A 137 -17.09 9.94 -10.18
C ILE A 137 -15.78 9.68 -9.44
N ILE A 138 -15.48 8.42 -9.10
CA ILE A 138 -14.22 8.06 -8.45
C ILE A 138 -13.01 8.40 -9.34
N PHE A 139 -13.08 8.13 -10.65
CA PHE A 139 -12.02 8.51 -11.58
C PHE A 139 -11.84 10.02 -11.68
N ALA A 140 -12.89 10.81 -11.58
CA ALA A 140 -12.78 12.27 -11.50
C ALA A 140 -11.99 12.74 -10.26
N GLY A 141 -11.98 11.92 -9.20
CA GLY A 141 -11.20 12.15 -7.97
C GLY A 141 -9.71 11.80 -8.07
N LEU A 142 -9.24 11.06 -9.09
CA LEU A 142 -7.85 10.58 -9.17
C LEU A 142 -6.80 11.69 -9.06
N VAL A 143 -7.11 12.90 -9.48
CA VAL A 143 -6.22 14.06 -9.35
C VAL A 143 -6.00 14.39 -7.87
N PHE A 144 -7.05 14.37 -7.05
CA PHE A 144 -6.96 14.63 -5.61
C PHE A 144 -6.26 13.47 -4.90
N THR A 145 -6.55 12.23 -5.28
CA THR A 145 -5.83 11.03 -4.82
C THR A 145 -4.33 11.16 -5.08
N PHE A 146 -3.93 11.55 -6.31
CA PHE A 146 -2.52 11.80 -6.63
C PHE A 146 -1.91 12.89 -5.74
N LEU A 147 -2.54 14.06 -5.67
CA LEU A 147 -2.01 15.20 -4.92
C LEU A 147 -1.85 14.88 -3.43
N TYR A 148 -2.85 14.23 -2.82
CA TYR A 148 -2.75 13.81 -1.43
C TYR A 148 -1.59 12.82 -1.22
N ASN A 149 -1.51 11.76 -2.05
CA ASN A 149 -0.45 10.77 -1.94
C ASN A 149 0.93 11.37 -2.19
N PHE A 150 1.06 12.31 -3.12
CA PHE A 150 2.31 13.04 -3.38
C PHE A 150 2.75 13.86 -2.18
N PHE A 151 1.87 14.72 -1.62
CA PHE A 151 2.20 15.53 -0.46
C PHE A 151 2.45 14.69 0.80
N ALA A 152 1.63 13.67 1.04
CA ALA A 152 1.82 12.75 2.15
C ALA A 152 3.15 11.99 2.05
N SER A 153 3.51 11.50 0.86
CA SER A 153 4.79 10.82 0.62
C SER A 153 5.98 11.77 0.76
N THR A 154 5.82 13.02 0.33
CA THR A 154 6.84 14.07 0.52
C THR A 154 7.06 14.39 1.99
N LEU A 155 5.99 14.60 2.77
CA LEU A 155 6.10 14.84 4.20
C LEU A 155 6.78 13.66 4.92
N ARG A 156 6.43 12.42 4.55
CA ARG A 156 7.11 11.22 5.06
C ARG A 156 8.58 11.17 4.68
N ALA A 157 8.95 11.56 3.45
CA ALA A 157 10.34 11.64 3.04
C ALA A 157 11.17 12.66 3.85
N LEU A 158 10.52 13.71 4.36
CA LEU A 158 11.11 14.69 5.27
C LEU A 158 11.01 14.30 6.77
N GLY A 159 10.58 13.07 7.07
CA GLY A 159 10.48 12.57 8.44
C GLY A 159 9.20 12.94 9.19
N ASP A 160 8.18 13.48 8.52
CA ASP A 160 6.88 13.80 9.13
C ASP A 160 5.84 12.72 8.77
N SER A 161 5.67 11.72 9.63
CA SER A 161 4.63 10.69 9.49
C SER A 161 3.32 11.06 10.19
N LYS A 162 3.33 12.03 11.12
CA LYS A 162 2.18 12.40 11.92
C LYS A 162 1.18 13.27 11.17
N SER A 163 1.68 14.26 10.43
CA SER A 163 0.79 15.21 9.74
C SER A 163 -0.09 14.51 8.69
N PRO A 164 0.43 13.61 7.83
CA PRO A 164 -0.42 12.82 6.93
C PRO A 164 -1.47 11.98 7.67
N LEU A 165 -1.13 11.40 8.83
CA LEU A 165 -2.08 10.65 9.65
C LEU A 165 -3.25 11.54 10.11
N TYR A 166 -2.97 12.74 10.63
CA TYR A 166 -4.04 13.64 11.07
C TYR A 166 -4.97 14.06 9.92
N PHE A 167 -4.40 14.33 8.74
CA PHE A 167 -5.23 14.66 7.57
C PHE A 167 -6.08 13.49 7.13
N LEU A 168 -5.55 12.27 7.18
CA LEU A 168 -6.30 11.07 6.87
C LEU A 168 -7.44 10.85 7.86
N ILE A 169 -7.20 10.99 9.16
CA ILE A 169 -8.24 10.84 10.20
C ILE A 169 -9.37 11.86 9.96
N ILE A 170 -9.03 13.14 9.76
CA ILE A 170 -10.02 14.20 9.52
C ILE A 170 -10.81 13.89 8.23
N SER A 171 -10.10 13.52 7.16
CA SER A 171 -10.74 13.16 5.88
C SER A 171 -11.67 11.96 6.02
N SER A 172 -11.27 10.92 6.76
CA SER A 172 -12.10 9.73 7.00
C SER A 172 -13.37 10.07 7.78
N ILE A 173 -13.25 10.92 8.80
CA ILE A 173 -14.41 11.41 9.56
C ILE A 173 -15.36 12.19 8.65
N LEU A 174 -14.81 13.11 7.84
CA LEU A 174 -15.61 13.89 6.89
C LEU A 174 -16.26 13.02 5.82
N ASN A 175 -15.58 11.96 5.37
CA ASN A 175 -16.13 11.00 4.44
C ASN A 175 -17.33 10.25 5.05
N ILE A 176 -17.21 9.71 6.27
CA ILE A 176 -18.32 9.02 6.96
C ILE A 176 -19.54 9.94 7.11
N PHE A 177 -19.32 11.19 7.56
CA PHE A 177 -20.43 12.17 7.66
C PHE A 177 -20.99 12.54 6.30
N GLY A 178 -20.14 12.69 5.29
CA GLY A 178 -20.55 12.96 3.92
C GLY A 178 -21.38 11.81 3.34
N ASP A 179 -20.96 10.56 3.54
CA ASP A 179 -21.71 9.38 3.10
C ASP A 179 -23.10 9.35 3.73
N LEU A 180 -23.18 9.52 5.05
CA LEU A 180 -24.49 9.60 5.72
C LEU A 180 -25.32 10.76 5.19
N PHE A 181 -24.74 11.93 4.97
CA PHE A 181 -25.46 13.10 4.44
C PHE A 181 -25.97 12.86 3.01
N PHE A 182 -25.10 12.43 2.09
CA PHE A 182 -25.49 12.22 0.69
C PHE A 182 -26.41 11.01 0.52
N VAL A 183 -26.22 9.94 1.30
CA VAL A 183 -27.02 8.72 1.16
C VAL A 183 -28.34 8.82 1.93
N VAL A 184 -28.30 9.23 3.21
CA VAL A 184 -29.48 9.18 4.08
C VAL A 184 -30.32 10.45 3.94
N VAL A 185 -29.69 11.64 3.86
CA VAL A 185 -30.43 12.91 3.81
C VAL A 185 -30.81 13.26 2.37
N LEU A 186 -29.87 13.16 1.43
CA LEU A 186 -30.09 13.54 0.03
C LEU A 186 -30.58 12.38 -0.87
N HIS A 187 -30.64 11.15 -0.34
CA HIS A 187 -31.04 9.95 -1.08
C HIS A 187 -30.31 9.75 -2.42
N ALA A 188 -29.02 10.16 -2.48
CA ALA A 188 -28.23 10.12 -3.72
C ALA A 188 -27.70 8.72 -4.07
N GLY A 189 -27.97 7.71 -3.24
CA GLY A 189 -27.55 6.33 -3.46
C GLY A 189 -26.02 6.17 -3.53
N SER A 190 -25.53 5.23 -4.33
CA SER A 190 -24.08 4.98 -4.51
C SER A 190 -23.32 6.18 -5.09
N LYS A 191 -23.98 7.03 -5.89
CA LYS A 191 -23.37 8.29 -6.37
C LYS A 191 -23.00 9.20 -5.21
N GLY A 192 -23.81 9.23 -4.15
CA GLY A 192 -23.56 10.02 -2.95
C GLY A 192 -22.27 9.60 -2.26
N CYS A 193 -22.03 8.31 -2.08
CA CYS A 193 -20.78 7.81 -1.52
C CYS A 193 -19.56 8.18 -2.39
N ALA A 194 -19.65 8.00 -3.72
CA ALA A 194 -18.58 8.39 -4.62
C ALA A 194 -18.24 9.89 -4.52
N ILE A 195 -19.26 10.76 -4.48
CA ILE A 195 -19.09 12.21 -4.33
C ILE A 195 -18.44 12.54 -2.97
N SER A 196 -18.93 11.92 -1.90
CA SER A 196 -18.37 12.09 -0.54
C SER A 196 -16.89 11.72 -0.50
N THR A 197 -16.51 10.59 -1.09
CA THR A 197 -15.11 10.14 -1.16
C THR A 197 -14.23 11.16 -1.87
N VAL A 198 -14.66 11.63 -3.06
CA VAL A 198 -13.90 12.63 -3.84
C VAL A 198 -13.77 13.96 -3.10
N ILE A 199 -14.85 14.44 -2.46
CA ILE A 199 -14.81 15.67 -1.65
C ILE A 199 -13.84 15.50 -0.47
N SER A 200 -13.88 14.37 0.22
CA SER A 200 -13.01 14.09 1.37
C SER A 200 -11.53 14.01 0.96
N GLU A 201 -11.21 13.42 -0.18
CA GLU A 201 -9.87 13.42 -0.75
C GLU A 201 -9.41 14.83 -1.16
N ALA A 202 -10.29 15.63 -1.76
CA ALA A 202 -10.00 17.02 -2.10
C ALA A 202 -9.72 17.87 -0.86
N LEU A 203 -10.50 17.70 0.21
CA LEU A 203 -10.27 18.37 1.50
C LEU A 203 -8.97 17.91 2.15
N CYS A 204 -8.65 16.63 2.09
CA CYS A 204 -7.39 16.08 2.60
C CYS A 204 -6.19 16.71 1.88
N CYS A 205 -6.27 16.81 0.54
CA CYS A 205 -5.28 17.51 -0.28
C CYS A 205 -5.13 18.98 0.14
N LEU A 206 -6.23 19.69 0.31
CA LEU A 206 -6.24 21.08 0.75
C LEU A 206 -5.58 21.25 2.12
N PHE A 207 -5.87 20.37 3.08
CA PHE A 207 -5.22 20.39 4.40
C PHE A 207 -3.71 20.16 4.30
N CYS A 208 -3.26 19.24 3.44
CA CYS A 208 -1.84 19.05 3.18
C CYS A 208 -1.19 20.33 2.63
N ILE A 209 -1.80 20.98 1.64
CA ILE A 209 -1.28 22.22 1.04
C ILE A 209 -1.21 23.34 2.08
N LEU A 210 -2.28 23.56 2.84
CA LEU A 210 -2.32 24.60 3.89
C LEU A 210 -1.29 24.35 4.98
N TYR A 211 -1.09 23.10 5.38
CA TYR A 211 -0.06 22.74 6.35
C TYR A 211 1.34 23.01 5.82
N ILE A 212 1.63 22.58 4.59
CA ILE A 212 2.93 22.81 3.94
C ILE A 212 3.21 24.30 3.87
N GLN A 213 2.25 25.11 3.42
CA GLN A 213 2.41 26.56 3.31
C GLN A 213 2.72 27.23 4.66
N LYS A 214 2.14 26.75 5.77
CA LYS A 214 2.29 27.36 7.08
C LYS A 214 3.46 26.81 7.90
N LYS A 215 3.78 25.52 7.76
CA LYS A 215 4.64 24.80 8.71
C LYS A 215 5.91 24.22 8.11
N VAL A 216 6.01 24.13 6.78
CA VAL A 216 7.16 23.52 6.10
C VAL A 216 7.75 24.52 5.07
N PRO A 217 8.55 25.51 5.53
CA PRO A 217 9.09 26.56 4.64
C PRO A 217 9.85 26.02 3.42
N LEU A 218 10.53 24.90 3.61
CA LEU A 218 11.29 24.21 2.55
C LEU A 218 10.42 23.77 1.36
N LEU A 219 9.13 23.50 1.62
CA LEU A 219 8.17 23.02 0.64
C LEU A 219 7.14 24.08 0.23
N GLN A 220 7.34 25.35 0.61
CA GLN A 220 6.40 26.41 0.26
C GLN A 220 6.28 26.59 -1.25
N LEU A 221 5.04 26.59 -1.73
CA LEU A 221 4.71 26.83 -3.12
C LEU A 221 5.06 28.29 -3.50
N GLY A 222 6.01 28.44 -4.38
CA GLY A 222 6.46 29.75 -4.87
C GLY A 222 6.93 29.65 -6.33
N LYS A 223 7.64 30.65 -6.84
CA LYS A 223 8.15 30.65 -8.22
C LYS A 223 9.04 29.45 -8.56
N LYS A 224 9.72 28.88 -7.55
CA LYS A 224 10.54 27.65 -7.69
C LYS A 224 9.73 26.40 -8.03
N TRP A 225 8.41 26.42 -7.88
CA TRP A 225 7.49 25.32 -8.18
C TRP A 225 7.05 25.22 -9.64
N LEU A 226 7.50 26.14 -10.47
CA LEU A 226 7.22 26.13 -11.92
C LEU A 226 8.42 25.62 -12.75
N VAL A 227 9.35 24.93 -12.11
CA VAL A 227 10.53 24.37 -12.77
C VAL A 227 10.28 22.91 -13.16
N PHE A 228 10.50 22.59 -14.41
CA PHE A 228 10.39 21.24 -14.94
C PHE A 228 11.75 20.73 -15.42
N ASP A 229 12.24 19.65 -14.83
CA ASP A 229 13.53 19.03 -15.14
C ASP A 229 13.32 17.60 -15.66
N ILE A 230 13.61 17.41 -16.95
CA ILE A 230 13.41 16.12 -17.63
C ILE A 230 14.32 15.02 -17.07
N SER A 231 15.50 15.36 -16.56
CA SER A 231 16.44 14.38 -16.00
C SER A 231 15.94 13.83 -14.68
N LEU A 232 15.40 14.70 -13.83
CA LEU A 232 14.75 14.32 -12.58
C LEU A 232 13.48 13.51 -12.84
N LEU A 233 12.68 13.90 -13.85
CA LEU A 233 11.52 13.15 -14.26
C LEU A 233 11.86 11.71 -14.69
N LYS A 234 12.89 11.54 -15.53
CA LYS A 234 13.33 10.20 -15.96
C LYS A 234 13.71 9.32 -14.78
N ARG A 235 14.41 9.85 -13.79
CA ARG A 235 14.75 9.11 -12.54
C ARG A 235 13.49 8.77 -11.74
N THR A 236 12.58 9.73 -11.58
CA THR A 236 11.32 9.52 -10.88
C THR A 236 10.47 8.44 -11.55
N ILE A 237 10.36 8.47 -12.88
CA ILE A 237 9.64 7.44 -13.63
C ILE A 237 10.31 6.08 -13.48
N ALA A 238 11.64 5.99 -13.55
CA ALA A 238 12.35 4.73 -13.40
C ALA A 238 12.10 4.10 -12.01
N TYR A 239 12.14 4.89 -10.95
CA TYR A 239 11.85 4.44 -9.59
C TYR A 239 10.36 4.14 -9.39
N GLY A 240 9.50 5.02 -9.87
CA GLY A 240 8.06 4.87 -9.78
C GLY A 240 7.54 3.66 -10.55
N TRP A 241 8.07 3.42 -11.75
CA TRP A 241 7.74 2.25 -12.56
C TRP A 241 8.14 0.95 -11.85
N ALA A 242 9.37 0.86 -11.32
CA ALA A 242 9.82 -0.32 -10.60
C ALA A 242 8.94 -0.61 -9.37
N SER A 243 8.56 0.44 -8.62
CA SER A 243 7.67 0.33 -7.47
C SER A 243 6.24 -0.09 -7.88
N ALA A 244 5.69 0.51 -8.94
CA ALA A 244 4.37 0.14 -9.46
C ALA A 244 4.33 -1.31 -9.97
N MET A 245 5.35 -1.72 -10.71
CA MET A 245 5.48 -3.10 -11.21
C MET A 245 5.65 -4.12 -10.08
N GLN A 246 6.39 -3.77 -9.02
CA GLN A 246 6.48 -4.60 -7.83
C GLN A 246 5.10 -4.85 -7.22
N GLN A 247 4.30 -3.82 -7.03
CA GLN A 247 2.96 -3.94 -6.46
C GLN A 247 2.01 -4.70 -7.40
N ALA A 248 2.07 -4.42 -8.70
CA ALA A 248 1.29 -5.16 -9.70
C ALA A 248 1.63 -6.66 -9.70
N THR A 249 2.92 -7.01 -9.58
CA THR A 249 3.37 -8.40 -9.46
C THR A 249 2.76 -9.09 -8.24
N VAL A 250 2.74 -8.42 -7.09
CA VAL A 250 2.12 -8.96 -5.88
C VAL A 250 0.62 -9.20 -6.08
N GLN A 251 -0.10 -8.28 -6.71
CA GLN A 251 -1.53 -8.45 -6.97
C GLN A 251 -1.82 -9.58 -7.97
N LEU A 252 -1.02 -9.68 -9.03
CA LEU A 252 -1.14 -10.79 -9.99
C LEU A 252 -0.85 -12.14 -9.32
N GLY A 253 0.15 -12.21 -8.44
CA GLY A 253 0.45 -13.40 -7.67
C GLY A 253 -0.70 -13.81 -6.74
N LYS A 254 -1.30 -12.84 -6.04
CA LYS A 254 -2.51 -13.07 -5.21
C LYS A 254 -3.66 -13.63 -6.05
N LEU A 255 -3.89 -13.08 -7.25
CA LEU A 255 -4.91 -13.60 -8.17
C LEU A 255 -4.60 -15.04 -8.63
N GLY A 256 -3.35 -15.34 -8.95
CA GLY A 256 -2.93 -16.70 -9.33
C GLY A 256 -3.21 -17.73 -8.21
N ILE A 257 -2.89 -17.40 -6.97
CA ILE A 257 -3.22 -18.23 -5.81
C ILE A 257 -4.75 -18.35 -5.65
N GLN A 258 -5.50 -17.25 -5.77
CA GLN A 258 -6.96 -17.27 -5.67
C GLN A 258 -7.60 -18.20 -6.70
N MET A 259 -7.07 -18.22 -7.94
CA MET A 259 -7.56 -19.14 -8.98
C MET A 259 -7.38 -20.62 -8.57
N ILE A 260 -6.26 -20.97 -7.95
CA ILE A 260 -6.01 -22.32 -7.44
C ILE A 260 -6.96 -22.61 -6.27
N VAL A 261 -7.10 -21.70 -5.31
CA VAL A 261 -7.99 -21.85 -4.15
C VAL A 261 -9.45 -22.07 -4.56
N ASN A 262 -9.91 -21.39 -5.62
CA ASN A 262 -11.29 -21.52 -6.11
C ASN A 262 -11.62 -22.97 -6.59
N THR A 263 -10.62 -23.80 -6.87
CA THR A 263 -10.81 -25.21 -7.24
C THR A 263 -10.90 -26.14 -6.03
N MET A 264 -10.63 -25.66 -4.80
CA MET A 264 -10.49 -26.49 -3.61
C MET A 264 -11.80 -26.66 -2.82
N GLY A 265 -12.90 -26.11 -3.31
CA GLY A 265 -14.21 -26.17 -2.66
C GLY A 265 -14.57 -24.94 -1.82
N VAL A 266 -15.86 -24.78 -1.56
CA VAL A 266 -16.43 -23.55 -0.98
C VAL A 266 -15.92 -23.30 0.45
N SER A 267 -15.82 -24.35 1.29
CA SER A 267 -15.32 -24.22 2.68
C SER A 267 -13.87 -23.72 2.72
N VAL A 268 -13.01 -24.23 1.82
CA VAL A 268 -11.61 -23.79 1.72
C VAL A 268 -11.52 -22.37 1.22
N VAL A 269 -12.30 -21.99 0.21
CA VAL A 269 -12.37 -20.61 -0.31
C VAL A 269 -12.78 -19.62 0.78
N ALA A 270 -13.80 -19.98 1.56
CA ALA A 270 -14.27 -19.16 2.67
C ALA A 270 -13.21 -19.03 3.77
N ALA A 271 -12.54 -20.12 4.14
CA ALA A 271 -11.45 -20.11 5.12
C ALA A 271 -10.28 -19.25 4.64
N PHE A 272 -9.83 -19.43 3.40
CA PHE A 272 -8.76 -18.64 2.80
C PHE A 272 -9.10 -17.14 2.77
N THR A 273 -10.36 -16.81 2.43
CA THR A 273 -10.81 -15.41 2.40
C THR A 273 -10.78 -14.77 3.79
N ALA A 274 -11.24 -15.52 4.82
CA ALA A 274 -11.20 -15.04 6.21
C ALA A 274 -9.76 -14.86 6.70
N VAL A 275 -8.86 -15.81 6.40
CA VAL A 275 -7.44 -15.70 6.76
C VAL A 275 -6.78 -14.53 6.05
N ASN A 276 -7.06 -14.28 4.76
CA ASN A 276 -6.52 -13.12 4.06
C ASN A 276 -6.89 -11.79 4.74
N ARG A 277 -8.07 -11.68 5.35
CA ARG A 277 -8.43 -10.50 6.15
C ARG A 277 -7.55 -10.36 7.40
N ILE A 278 -7.25 -11.47 8.07
CA ILE A 278 -6.32 -11.48 9.22
C ILE A 278 -4.92 -11.11 8.74
N ASP A 279 -4.46 -11.66 7.62
CA ASP A 279 -3.16 -11.38 7.02
C ASP A 279 -3.00 -9.90 6.65
N ASP A 280 -4.03 -9.24 6.12
CA ASP A 280 -3.98 -7.80 5.80
C ASP A 280 -3.68 -6.96 7.05
N PHE A 281 -4.24 -7.33 8.22
CA PHE A 281 -3.90 -6.68 9.49
C PHE A 281 -2.51 -7.08 10.00
N ALA A 282 -2.11 -8.35 9.83
CA ALA A 282 -0.83 -8.86 10.28
C ALA A 282 0.35 -8.26 9.52
N TYR A 283 0.25 -8.13 8.18
CA TYR A 283 1.34 -7.62 7.34
C TYR A 283 1.42 -6.09 7.29
N THR A 284 0.34 -5.38 7.60
CA THR A 284 0.34 -3.90 7.53
C THR A 284 1.44 -3.26 8.38
N PRO A 285 1.69 -3.64 9.65
CA PRO A 285 2.78 -3.06 10.43
C PRO A 285 4.18 -3.39 9.89
N GLU A 286 4.43 -4.60 9.40
CA GLU A 286 5.72 -4.97 8.76
C GLU A 286 6.00 -4.08 7.56
N GLN A 287 5.05 -3.90 6.66
CA GLN A 287 5.20 -3.01 5.52
C GLN A 287 5.49 -1.57 5.94
N ASN A 288 4.90 -1.10 7.03
CA ASN A 288 5.14 0.26 7.54
C ASN A 288 6.51 0.40 8.23
N ILE A 289 7.03 -0.66 8.89
CA ILE A 289 8.41 -0.69 9.37
C ILE A 289 9.36 -0.56 8.17
N ALA A 290 9.14 -1.34 7.11
CA ALA A 290 9.94 -1.26 5.88
C ALA A 290 9.86 0.13 5.21
N HIS A 291 8.69 0.78 5.19
CA HIS A 291 8.56 2.16 4.70
C HIS A 291 9.34 3.16 5.57
N SER A 292 9.35 2.96 6.89
CA SER A 292 10.12 3.78 7.82
C SER A 292 11.62 3.62 7.58
N MET A 293 12.06 2.38 7.37
CA MET A 293 13.44 2.08 6.97
C MET A 293 13.79 2.75 5.64
N THR A 294 12.89 2.70 4.65
CA THR A 294 13.10 3.38 3.35
C THR A 294 13.38 4.88 3.53
N ALA A 295 12.58 5.57 4.35
CA ALA A 295 12.78 7.00 4.61
C ALA A 295 14.12 7.28 5.32
N LEU A 296 14.44 6.50 6.36
CA LEU A 296 15.70 6.59 7.08
C LEU A 296 16.90 6.36 6.15
N MET A 297 16.87 5.30 5.34
CA MET A 297 17.93 4.97 4.40
C MET A 297 18.11 6.05 3.35
N ALA A 298 17.01 6.55 2.76
CA ALA A 298 17.07 7.58 1.73
C ALA A 298 17.74 8.86 2.24
N GLN A 299 17.36 9.35 3.43
CA GLN A 299 17.99 10.53 4.03
C GLN A 299 19.48 10.31 4.35
N ASN A 300 19.83 9.16 4.95
CA ASN A 300 21.21 8.88 5.30
C ASN A 300 22.09 8.58 4.08
N ASN A 301 21.53 7.98 3.02
CA ASN A 301 22.23 7.79 1.75
C ASN A 301 22.53 9.15 1.10
N GLY A 302 21.55 10.06 1.07
CA GLY A 302 21.76 11.43 0.61
C GLY A 302 22.83 12.19 1.41
N ALA A 303 22.87 12.00 2.72
CA ALA A 303 23.85 12.59 3.61
C ALA A 303 25.23 11.91 3.58
N GLY A 304 25.41 10.80 2.85
CA GLY A 304 26.65 10.02 2.81
C GLY A 304 27.01 9.31 4.12
N LYS A 305 26.04 9.12 5.03
CA LYS A 305 26.24 8.54 6.37
C LYS A 305 26.14 7.02 6.37
N LYS A 306 27.13 6.33 5.78
CA LYS A 306 27.14 4.87 5.59
C LYS A 306 27.01 4.09 6.90
N ASN A 307 27.78 4.41 7.93
CA ASN A 307 27.72 3.73 9.22
C ASN A 307 26.31 3.82 9.85
N ARG A 308 25.66 4.97 9.66
CA ARG A 308 24.30 5.18 10.16
C ARG A 308 23.26 4.38 9.36
N MET A 309 23.51 4.14 8.08
CA MET A 309 22.68 3.25 7.28
C MET A 309 22.78 1.80 7.75
N GLN A 310 24.00 1.32 8.08
CA GLN A 310 24.19 -0.01 8.64
C GLN A 310 23.50 -0.18 9.99
N GLU A 311 23.70 0.78 10.90
CA GLU A 311 23.01 0.80 12.20
C GLU A 311 21.48 0.86 12.02
N GLY A 312 21.01 1.69 11.11
CA GLY A 312 19.59 1.80 10.77
C GLY A 312 18.99 0.52 10.21
N PHE A 313 19.72 -0.19 9.37
CA PHE A 313 19.32 -1.48 8.87
C PHE A 313 19.19 -2.51 10.01
N CYS A 314 20.20 -2.60 10.88
CA CYS A 314 20.14 -3.48 12.04
C CYS A 314 18.96 -3.16 12.97
N CYS A 315 18.75 -1.87 13.29
CA CYS A 315 17.62 -1.45 14.12
C CYS A 315 16.26 -1.79 13.46
N GLY A 316 16.14 -1.56 12.16
CA GLY A 316 14.94 -1.91 11.42
C GLY A 316 14.68 -3.42 11.40
N MET A 317 15.70 -4.24 11.16
CA MET A 317 15.59 -5.70 11.19
C MET A 317 15.21 -6.22 12.58
N VAL A 318 15.74 -5.63 13.65
CA VAL A 318 15.33 -5.98 15.02
C VAL A 318 13.86 -5.65 15.25
N LEU A 319 13.38 -4.50 14.77
CA LEU A 319 11.99 -4.12 14.91
C LEU A 319 11.05 -5.05 14.12
N GLU A 320 11.43 -5.40 12.88
CA GLU A 320 10.73 -6.39 12.05
C GLU A 320 10.65 -7.75 12.74
N PHE A 321 11.77 -8.21 13.29
CA PHE A 321 11.85 -9.50 13.98
C PHE A 321 11.01 -9.54 15.25
N ILE A 322 11.05 -8.48 16.07
CA ILE A 322 10.22 -8.37 17.28
C ILE A 322 8.73 -8.41 16.90
N TYR A 323 8.36 -7.65 15.86
CA TYR A 323 6.98 -7.65 15.40
C TYR A 323 6.58 -8.99 14.78
N GLY A 324 7.44 -9.61 13.97
CA GLY A 324 7.19 -10.94 13.39
C GLY A 324 6.94 -12.03 14.46
N ILE A 325 7.71 -12.01 15.56
CA ILE A 325 7.47 -12.91 16.72
C ILE A 325 6.14 -12.56 17.39
N PHE A 326 5.86 -11.28 17.60
CA PHE A 326 4.61 -10.84 18.21
C PHE A 326 3.39 -11.33 17.42
N ILE A 327 3.37 -11.09 16.11
CA ILE A 327 2.22 -11.48 15.27
C ILE A 327 2.12 -13.00 15.11
N PHE A 328 3.26 -13.71 15.06
CA PHE A 328 3.29 -15.17 15.13
C PHE A 328 2.56 -15.65 16.38
N LEU A 329 2.91 -15.16 17.57
CA LEU A 329 2.29 -15.58 18.83
C LEU A 329 0.79 -15.25 18.85
N VAL A 330 0.40 -14.07 18.40
CA VAL A 330 -1.01 -13.67 18.33
C VAL A 330 -1.80 -14.60 17.40
N CYS A 331 -1.35 -14.80 16.18
CA CYS A 331 -2.07 -15.62 15.21
C CYS A 331 -2.04 -17.10 15.57
N PHE A 332 -0.99 -17.61 16.20
CA PHE A 332 -0.89 -18.99 16.62
C PHE A 332 -1.78 -19.30 17.84
N ILE A 333 -1.71 -18.45 18.88
CA ILE A 333 -2.45 -18.67 20.12
C ILE A 333 -3.96 -18.38 19.94
N PHE A 334 -4.28 -17.34 19.19
CA PHE A 334 -5.66 -16.88 19.00
C PHE A 334 -6.24 -17.27 17.63
N ALA A 335 -5.70 -18.32 16.96
CA ALA A 335 -6.17 -18.74 15.64
C ALA A 335 -7.68 -18.97 15.58
N LYS A 336 -8.24 -19.76 16.52
CA LYS A 336 -9.68 -20.02 16.56
C LYS A 336 -10.53 -18.78 16.89
N PRO A 337 -10.25 -17.97 17.92
CA PRO A 337 -10.92 -16.70 18.17
C PRO A 337 -10.88 -15.74 16.97
N LEU A 338 -9.73 -15.62 16.29
CA LEU A 338 -9.59 -14.75 15.12
C LEU A 338 -10.47 -15.21 13.95
N MET A 339 -10.54 -16.52 13.70
CA MET A 339 -11.43 -17.07 12.68
C MET A 339 -12.91 -16.83 13.02
N CYS A 340 -13.30 -17.01 14.28
CA CYS A 340 -14.67 -16.78 14.75
C CYS A 340 -15.14 -15.33 14.61
N LEU A 341 -14.24 -14.35 14.45
CA LEU A 341 -14.62 -12.97 14.14
C LEU A 341 -15.21 -12.81 12.74
N PHE A 342 -14.85 -13.70 11.81
CA PHE A 342 -15.22 -13.59 10.39
C PHE A 342 -16.20 -14.66 9.94
N VAL A 343 -16.22 -15.83 10.59
CA VAL A 343 -16.99 -17.01 10.15
C VAL A 343 -17.59 -17.74 11.35
N GLN A 344 -18.77 -18.33 11.15
CA GLN A 344 -19.47 -19.13 12.18
C GLN A 344 -19.51 -20.64 11.87
N ASP A 345 -19.24 -21.00 10.62
CA ASP A 345 -19.22 -22.38 10.17
C ASP A 345 -17.99 -23.12 10.72
N GLU A 346 -18.22 -24.27 11.39
CA GLU A 346 -17.17 -24.99 12.11
C GLU A 346 -16.16 -25.65 11.17
N GLU A 347 -16.58 -26.12 10.00
CA GLU A 347 -15.69 -26.69 8.98
C GLU A 347 -14.74 -25.61 8.44
N VAL A 348 -15.27 -24.42 8.13
CA VAL A 348 -14.51 -23.28 7.67
C VAL A 348 -13.53 -22.80 8.74
N ILE A 349 -13.96 -22.76 9.99
CA ILE A 349 -13.09 -22.40 11.13
C ILE A 349 -11.93 -23.40 11.25
N MET A 350 -12.20 -24.71 11.16
CA MET A 350 -11.13 -25.73 11.23
C MET A 350 -10.10 -25.57 10.12
N HIS A 351 -10.54 -25.38 8.88
CA HIS A 351 -9.62 -25.09 7.76
C HIS A 351 -8.80 -23.82 7.99
N GLY A 352 -9.44 -22.75 8.45
CA GLY A 352 -8.77 -21.48 8.74
C GLY A 352 -7.77 -21.58 9.89
N VAL A 353 -8.09 -22.30 10.96
CA VAL A 353 -7.18 -22.54 12.09
C VAL A 353 -5.95 -23.35 11.65
N THR A 354 -6.14 -24.41 10.86
CA THR A 354 -5.04 -25.19 10.29
C THR A 354 -4.12 -24.31 9.45
N TYR A 355 -4.70 -23.48 8.59
CA TYR A 355 -3.95 -22.53 7.76
C TYR A 355 -3.20 -21.53 8.63
N LEU A 356 -3.87 -20.87 9.62
CA LEU A 356 -3.26 -19.88 10.50
C LEU A 356 -2.11 -20.45 11.33
N HIS A 357 -2.24 -21.67 11.87
CA HIS A 357 -1.15 -22.31 12.60
C HIS A 357 0.09 -22.51 11.74
N LEU A 358 -0.08 -22.92 10.48
CA LEU A 358 1.04 -23.13 9.57
C LEU A 358 1.66 -21.82 9.09
N ILE A 359 0.84 -20.83 8.67
CA ILE A 359 1.35 -19.58 8.10
C ILE A 359 1.94 -18.68 9.18
N SER A 360 1.41 -18.69 10.41
CA SER A 360 1.90 -17.81 11.48
C SER A 360 3.36 -18.06 11.85
N ILE A 361 3.81 -19.32 11.85
CA ILE A 361 5.21 -19.69 12.09
C ILE A 361 6.12 -19.03 11.03
N MET A 362 5.59 -18.80 9.84
CA MET A 362 6.31 -18.24 8.69
C MET A 362 6.35 -16.72 8.66
N TYR A 363 5.59 -15.99 9.52
CA TYR A 363 5.56 -14.52 9.52
C TYR A 363 6.91 -13.85 9.76
N ILE A 364 7.86 -14.57 10.33
CA ILE A 364 9.23 -14.10 10.47
C ILE A 364 9.91 -13.90 9.10
N LEU A 365 9.56 -14.69 8.08
CA LEU A 365 10.16 -14.60 6.74
C LEU A 365 9.75 -13.30 6.00
N PRO A 366 8.46 -12.93 5.91
CA PRO A 366 8.08 -11.62 5.36
C PRO A 366 8.65 -10.45 6.16
N ALA A 367 8.79 -10.55 7.48
CA ALA A 367 9.47 -9.54 8.28
C ALA A 367 10.92 -9.32 7.78
N PHE A 368 11.68 -10.39 7.56
CA PHE A 368 13.02 -10.29 6.99
C PHE A 368 13.04 -9.69 5.58
N THR A 369 12.20 -10.18 4.69
CA THR A 369 12.18 -9.69 3.30
C THR A 369 11.70 -8.23 3.21
N ASN A 370 10.71 -7.82 4.01
CA ASN A 370 10.26 -6.44 4.09
C ASN A 370 11.37 -5.49 4.56
N GLY A 371 12.14 -5.87 5.59
CA GLY A 371 13.28 -5.10 6.06
C GLY A 371 14.37 -4.95 5.00
N ILE A 372 14.70 -6.03 4.28
CA ILE A 372 15.67 -6.01 3.17
C ILE A 372 15.16 -5.10 2.03
N GLN A 373 13.88 -5.21 1.68
CA GLN A 373 13.28 -4.34 0.68
C GLN A 373 13.25 -2.86 1.11
N GLY A 374 13.02 -2.60 2.40
CA GLY A 374 13.09 -1.25 2.97
C GLY A 374 14.48 -0.62 2.76
N PHE A 375 15.54 -1.41 2.98
CA PHE A 375 16.92 -0.99 2.71
C PHE A 375 17.15 -0.70 1.23
N PHE A 376 16.86 -1.65 0.33
CA PHE A 376 17.10 -1.47 -1.11
C PHE A 376 16.29 -0.31 -1.71
N ARG A 377 15.04 -0.13 -1.30
CA ARG A 377 14.24 1.03 -1.70
C ARG A 377 14.90 2.34 -1.27
N GLY A 378 15.37 2.43 -0.03
CA GLY A 378 15.98 3.62 0.51
C GLY A 378 17.32 4.00 -0.15
N ILE A 379 18.11 3.03 -0.59
CA ILE A 379 19.33 3.30 -1.37
C ILE A 379 19.05 3.58 -2.87
N GLY A 380 17.81 3.37 -3.31
CA GLY A 380 17.38 3.61 -4.69
C GLY A 380 17.54 2.42 -5.64
N ASP A 381 17.84 1.22 -5.13
CA ASP A 381 17.93 0.01 -5.95
C ASP A 381 16.61 -0.77 -5.97
N LEU A 382 15.61 -0.18 -6.61
CA LEU A 382 14.27 -0.76 -6.70
C LEU A 382 14.19 -1.95 -7.68
N LYS A 383 15.23 -2.18 -8.49
CA LYS A 383 15.26 -3.36 -9.36
C LYS A 383 15.32 -4.65 -8.55
N ILE A 384 16.07 -4.64 -7.45
CA ILE A 384 16.17 -5.80 -6.57
C ILE A 384 14.81 -6.12 -5.95
N THR A 385 14.10 -5.10 -5.46
CA THR A 385 12.78 -5.29 -4.85
C THR A 385 11.74 -5.80 -5.85
N LEU A 386 11.82 -5.37 -7.10
CA LEU A 386 10.95 -5.86 -8.18
C LEU A 386 11.26 -7.33 -8.51
N ILE A 387 12.53 -7.65 -8.74
CA ILE A 387 12.96 -9.02 -9.10
C ILE A 387 12.62 -10.01 -7.99
N SER A 388 12.93 -9.67 -6.74
CA SER A 388 12.65 -10.53 -5.60
C SER A 388 11.15 -10.77 -5.39
N SER A 389 10.31 -9.75 -5.58
CA SER A 389 8.85 -9.90 -5.53
C SER A 389 8.33 -10.76 -6.68
N LEU A 390 8.90 -10.62 -7.88
CA LEU A 390 8.56 -11.45 -9.02
C LEU A 390 8.91 -12.93 -8.74
N VAL A 391 10.10 -13.21 -8.23
CA VAL A 391 10.52 -14.55 -7.82
C VAL A 391 9.56 -15.13 -6.78
N ASN A 392 9.25 -14.36 -5.72
CA ASN A 392 8.33 -14.79 -4.68
C ASN A 392 6.98 -15.22 -5.25
N MET A 393 6.33 -14.36 -6.02
CA MET A 393 4.98 -14.63 -6.52
C MET A 393 4.96 -15.74 -7.57
N THR A 394 5.97 -15.79 -8.44
CA THR A 394 6.10 -16.87 -9.44
C THR A 394 6.30 -18.21 -8.75
N VAL A 395 7.21 -18.31 -7.79
CA VAL A 395 7.47 -19.56 -7.05
C VAL A 395 6.23 -20.00 -6.28
N ARG A 396 5.50 -19.08 -5.62
CA ARG A 396 4.24 -19.40 -4.92
C ARG A 396 3.25 -20.10 -5.84
N VAL A 397 2.97 -19.50 -7.00
CA VAL A 397 1.97 -20.04 -7.94
C VAL A 397 2.44 -21.38 -8.53
N ILE A 398 3.72 -21.47 -8.92
CA ILE A 398 4.29 -22.70 -9.49
C ILE A 398 4.29 -23.84 -8.47
N VAL A 399 4.55 -23.56 -7.19
CA VAL A 399 4.58 -24.60 -6.13
C VAL A 399 3.16 -24.95 -5.66
N ALA A 400 2.24 -23.97 -5.57
CA ALA A 400 0.87 -24.24 -5.15
C ALA A 400 0.16 -25.22 -6.08
N ALA A 401 0.32 -25.10 -7.39
CA ALA A 401 -0.37 -25.92 -8.38
C ALA A 401 -0.08 -27.43 -8.19
N PRO A 402 1.17 -27.93 -8.18
CA PRO A 402 1.42 -29.36 -7.96
C PRO A 402 1.06 -29.84 -6.55
N LEU A 403 1.18 -29.00 -5.52
CA LEU A 403 0.75 -29.37 -4.17
C LEU A 403 -0.75 -29.64 -4.11
N VAL A 404 -1.55 -28.85 -4.81
CA VAL A 404 -3.02 -29.01 -4.85
C VAL A 404 -3.43 -30.09 -5.84
N PHE A 405 -2.95 -30.05 -7.08
CA PHE A 405 -3.46 -30.89 -8.16
C PHE A 405 -2.80 -32.28 -8.25
N SER A 406 -1.53 -32.40 -7.85
CA SER A 406 -0.80 -33.68 -7.96
C SER A 406 -0.69 -34.40 -6.63
N LEU A 407 -0.44 -33.66 -5.52
CA LEU A 407 -0.31 -34.25 -4.19
C LEU A 407 -1.64 -34.24 -3.40
N HIS A 408 -2.67 -33.58 -3.95
CA HIS A 408 -4.01 -33.47 -3.34
C HIS A 408 -4.00 -32.98 -1.89
N LEU A 409 -3.03 -32.10 -1.57
CA LEU A 409 -3.00 -31.45 -0.26
C LEU A 409 -4.17 -30.48 -0.18
N GLY A 410 -4.83 -30.44 1.00
CA GLY A 410 -5.87 -29.48 1.30
C GLY A 410 -5.36 -28.05 1.44
N ILE A 411 -5.99 -27.30 2.33
CA ILE A 411 -5.63 -25.89 2.57
C ILE A 411 -4.16 -25.69 2.99
N GLU A 412 -3.51 -26.74 3.48
CA GLU A 412 -2.11 -26.76 3.90
C GLU A 412 -1.12 -26.52 2.74
N ALA A 413 -1.55 -26.82 1.49
CA ALA A 413 -0.76 -26.54 0.28
C ALA A 413 -0.37 -25.05 0.19
N LEU A 414 -1.24 -24.16 0.64
CA LEU A 414 -1.06 -22.72 0.50
C LEU A 414 0.08 -22.19 1.38
N PRO A 415 0.13 -22.45 2.72
CA PRO A 415 1.27 -22.07 3.54
C PRO A 415 2.59 -22.60 3.02
N TYR A 416 2.65 -23.86 2.55
CA TYR A 416 3.88 -24.43 1.98
C TYR A 416 4.31 -23.71 0.70
N SER A 417 3.37 -23.32 -0.14
CA SER A 417 3.67 -22.53 -1.35
C SER A 417 4.20 -21.12 -0.98
N TYR A 418 3.65 -20.52 0.09
CA TYR A 418 4.12 -19.24 0.61
C TYR A 418 5.53 -19.34 1.18
N LEU A 419 5.82 -20.41 1.93
CA LEU A 419 7.17 -20.72 2.41
C LEU A 419 8.17 -20.79 1.25
N ALA A 420 7.85 -21.57 0.22
CA ALA A 420 8.70 -21.67 -0.97
C ALA A 420 8.93 -20.31 -1.65
N GLY A 421 7.90 -19.49 -1.75
CA GLY A 421 7.99 -18.14 -2.29
C GLY A 421 8.93 -17.24 -1.50
N TRP A 422 8.81 -17.23 -0.16
CA TRP A 422 9.72 -16.44 0.69
C TRP A 422 11.15 -16.94 0.68
N ILE A 423 11.36 -18.25 0.66
CA ILE A 423 12.71 -18.83 0.50
C ILE A 423 13.31 -18.40 -0.83
N GLY A 424 12.56 -18.51 -1.94
CA GLY A 424 13.00 -18.05 -3.26
C GLY A 424 13.36 -16.56 -3.28
N MET A 425 12.55 -15.75 -2.61
CA MET A 425 12.80 -14.31 -2.44
C MET A 425 14.09 -14.04 -1.68
N LEU A 426 14.28 -14.70 -0.54
CA LEU A 426 15.52 -14.56 0.28
C LEU A 426 16.75 -15.02 -0.50
N MET A 427 16.65 -16.11 -1.27
CA MET A 427 17.74 -16.56 -2.14
C MET A 427 18.13 -15.52 -3.20
N ALA A 428 17.17 -14.73 -3.68
CA ALA A 428 17.44 -13.64 -4.63
C ALA A 428 18.02 -12.40 -3.93
N GLU A 429 17.56 -12.07 -2.71
CA GLU A 429 17.94 -10.84 -2.00
C GLU A 429 19.24 -10.94 -1.21
N LEU A 430 19.48 -12.05 -0.50
CA LEU A 430 20.59 -12.18 0.43
C LEU A 430 21.97 -12.03 -0.23
N PRO A 431 22.27 -12.65 -1.39
CA PRO A 431 23.58 -12.47 -2.03
C PRO A 431 23.84 -11.02 -2.42
N LEU A 432 22.77 -10.34 -2.89
CA LEU A 432 22.84 -8.93 -3.27
C LEU A 432 22.97 -8.02 -2.04
N LEU A 433 22.26 -8.34 -0.96
CA LEU A 433 22.39 -7.64 0.32
C LEU A 433 23.81 -7.74 0.86
N ILE A 434 24.39 -8.94 0.94
CA ILE A 434 25.75 -9.14 1.44
C ILE A 434 26.77 -8.36 0.60
N ARG A 435 26.61 -8.37 -0.73
CA ARG A 435 27.47 -7.60 -1.64
C ARG A 435 27.33 -6.10 -1.41
N THR A 436 26.10 -5.60 -1.36
CA THR A 436 25.81 -4.17 -1.21
C THR A 436 26.19 -3.67 0.18
N TYR A 437 25.87 -4.44 1.23
CA TYR A 437 26.19 -4.08 2.62
C TYR A 437 27.71 -3.92 2.88
N LYS A 438 28.56 -4.69 2.20
CA LYS A 438 30.03 -4.52 2.26
C LYS A 438 30.53 -3.25 1.58
N THR A 439 29.73 -2.66 0.70
CA THR A 439 30.10 -1.43 -0.03
C THR A 439 29.74 -0.17 0.76
N TYR A 440 28.74 -0.29 1.63
CA TYR A 440 28.30 0.74 2.56
C TYR A 440 28.98 0.60 3.91
#